data_2944644c7e7cc587293ddae074e6a6ef
#
_entry.id   2944644c7e7cc587293ddae074e6a6ef
#
_cell.length_a   1.000
_cell.length_b   1.000
_cell.length_c   1.000
_cell.angle_alpha   90.00
_cell.angle_beta   90.00
_cell.angle_gamma   90.00
#
_symmetry.space_group_name_H-M   'P 1'
#
loop_
_entity.id
_entity.type
_entity.pdbx_description
1 polymer ?
#
loop_
_entity_poly.entity_id
_entity_poly.type
_entity_poly.pdbx_seq_one_letter_code
_entity_poly.pdbx_strand_id
1 'polypeptide(L)'
;MARETGFTQLHFERGAIGDCAGKNGAADLLIALHACDTATDDALHHGIRAGASLILAAPCCHQEIRAQLTPPPVLREVLRHGILAEREAELVTDGIRALLLEIHGYKASVFEFISSEHTGKNLMIAAHKRTQPHDPAPLRERLRELLAFYGLRSQRLAQLLGE
;
A
#
# COMPACT_ATOMS: atom_id res chain seq x y z
N MET A 1 -11.98 27.15 7.17
CA MET A 1 -10.56 27.03 6.75
C MET A 1 -10.39 27.04 5.25
N ALA A 2 -10.73 26.02 4.43
CA ALA A 2 -10.47 26.06 2.98
C ALA A 2 -11.09 27.28 2.27
N ARG A 3 -12.33 27.62 2.58
CA ARG A 3 -13.01 28.83 2.03
C ARG A 3 -12.38 30.15 2.49
N GLU A 4 -11.89 30.22 3.72
CA GLU A 4 -11.23 31.39 4.28
C GLU A 4 -9.85 31.64 3.68
N THR A 5 -9.21 30.58 3.15
CA THR A 5 -7.91 30.63 2.47
C THR A 5 -8.01 30.72 0.94
N GLY A 6 -9.23 30.90 0.42
CA GLY A 6 -9.47 31.10 -1.02
C GLY A 6 -9.51 29.82 -1.88
N PHE A 7 -9.40 28.64 -1.27
CA PHE A 7 -9.50 27.36 -1.99
C PHE A 7 -10.98 26.97 -2.22
N THR A 8 -11.59 27.51 -3.27
CA THR A 8 -13.01 27.31 -3.58
C THR A 8 -13.34 25.92 -4.14
N GLN A 9 -12.33 25.21 -4.66
CA GLN A 9 -12.49 23.88 -5.25
C GLN A 9 -12.09 22.73 -4.30
N LEU A 10 -11.71 23.03 -3.05
CA LEU A 10 -11.40 22.02 -2.05
C LEU A 10 -12.69 21.54 -1.38
N HIS A 11 -13.05 20.30 -1.60
CA HIS A 11 -14.19 19.62 -1.00
C HIS A 11 -13.75 18.70 0.14
N PHE A 12 -14.49 18.73 1.21
CA PHE A 12 -14.22 17.91 2.41
C PHE A 12 -15.36 16.90 2.58
N GLU A 13 -15.04 15.61 2.58
CA GLU A 13 -15.99 14.56 2.92
C GLU A 13 -15.50 13.80 4.15
N ARG A 14 -16.42 13.48 5.07
CA ARG A 14 -16.15 12.63 6.24
C ARG A 14 -16.71 11.24 5.96
N GLY A 15 -15.86 10.21 6.05
CA GLY A 15 -16.26 8.82 5.83
C GLY A 15 -15.07 7.87 5.95
N ALA A 16 -15.33 6.58 5.89
CA ALA A 16 -14.29 5.61 5.69
C ALA A 16 -13.81 5.64 4.22
N ILE A 17 -12.51 5.40 4.00
CA ILE A 17 -11.92 5.43 2.64
C ILE A 17 -12.62 4.42 1.73
N GLY A 18 -12.94 3.21 2.24
CA GLY A 18 -13.64 2.18 1.49
C GLY A 18 -15.04 2.59 1.00
N ASP A 19 -15.72 3.49 1.73
CA ASP A 19 -17.07 3.97 1.38
C ASP A 19 -17.05 5.08 0.32
N CYS A 20 -15.89 5.72 0.12
CA CYS A 20 -15.68 6.74 -0.90
C CYS A 20 -15.49 6.14 -2.31
N ALA A 21 -15.27 4.84 -2.40
CA ALA A 21 -15.07 4.12 -3.66
C ALA A 21 -16.33 4.23 -4.55
N GLY A 22 -16.19 4.94 -5.68
CA GLY A 22 -17.25 5.09 -6.70
C GLY A 22 -17.95 6.44 -6.73
N LYS A 23 -17.74 7.32 -5.76
CA LYS A 23 -18.33 8.66 -5.77
C LYS A 23 -17.54 9.70 -6.60
N ASN A 24 -16.24 9.52 -6.70
CA ASN A 24 -15.34 10.45 -7.34
C ASN A 24 -14.82 9.82 -8.64
N GLY A 25 -15.33 10.11 -9.77
CA GLY A 25 -14.87 9.62 -11.10
C GLY A 25 -13.37 9.40 -11.29
N ALA A 26 -12.82 9.71 -12.47
CA ALA A 26 -11.36 9.63 -12.70
C ALA A 26 -10.60 10.62 -11.80
N ALA A 27 -9.47 10.21 -11.28
CA ALA A 27 -8.57 11.06 -10.49
C ALA A 27 -7.18 11.08 -11.14
N ASP A 28 -6.56 12.25 -11.22
CA ASP A 28 -5.19 12.37 -11.73
C ASP A 28 -4.16 11.95 -10.68
N LEU A 29 -4.43 12.27 -9.43
CA LEU A 29 -3.54 12.05 -8.31
C LEU A 29 -4.32 11.53 -7.09
N LEU A 30 -3.82 10.46 -6.49
CA LEU A 30 -4.25 10.00 -5.16
C LEU A 30 -3.10 10.20 -4.17
N ILE A 31 -3.41 10.79 -3.03
CA ILE A 31 -2.47 10.92 -1.89
C ILE A 31 -3.12 10.32 -0.66
N ALA A 32 -2.46 9.32 -0.05
CA ALA A 32 -2.87 8.69 1.20
C ALA A 32 -1.79 8.89 2.27
N LEU A 33 -2.03 9.82 3.18
CA LEU A 33 -1.16 10.08 4.33
C LEU A 33 -1.90 9.67 5.61
N HIS A 34 -1.20 8.98 6.50
CA HIS A 34 -1.73 8.51 7.80
C HIS A 34 -2.96 7.60 7.69
N ALA A 35 -3.15 6.92 6.57
CA ALA A 35 -4.10 5.83 6.44
C ALA A 35 -3.50 4.59 7.10
N CYS A 36 -4.00 4.23 8.29
CA CYS A 36 -3.43 3.15 9.08
C CYS A 36 -3.87 1.78 8.56
N ASP A 37 -2.93 0.83 8.55
CA ASP A 37 -3.14 -0.58 8.25
C ASP A 37 -3.90 -0.80 6.93
N THR A 38 -5.02 -1.52 6.95
CA THR A 38 -5.85 -1.81 5.78
C THR A 38 -6.49 -0.58 5.12
N ALA A 39 -6.58 0.56 5.81
CA ALA A 39 -7.06 1.80 5.20
C ALA A 39 -6.10 2.32 4.11
N THR A 40 -4.79 2.03 4.21
CA THR A 40 -3.84 2.26 3.11
C THR A 40 -4.21 1.44 1.88
N ASP A 41 -4.59 0.18 2.08
CA ASP A 41 -4.97 -0.73 1.00
C ASP A 41 -6.26 -0.28 0.30
N ASP A 42 -7.24 0.17 1.08
CA ASP A 42 -8.47 0.76 0.53
C ASP A 42 -8.18 2.00 -0.31
N ALA A 43 -7.25 2.87 0.13
CA ALA A 43 -6.82 4.04 -0.62
C ALA A 43 -6.11 3.66 -1.92
N LEU A 44 -5.16 2.73 -1.88
CA LEU A 44 -4.45 2.22 -3.06
C LEU A 44 -5.43 1.61 -4.07
N HIS A 45 -6.36 0.78 -3.60
CA HIS A 45 -7.42 0.21 -4.44
C HIS A 45 -8.25 1.31 -5.10
N HIS A 46 -8.63 2.35 -4.35
CA HIS A 46 -9.37 3.48 -4.89
C HIS A 46 -8.58 4.21 -6.00
N GLY A 47 -7.29 4.46 -5.78
CA GLY A 47 -6.41 5.07 -6.79
C GLY A 47 -6.31 4.25 -8.08
N ILE A 48 -6.16 2.93 -7.95
CA ILE A 48 -6.14 2.01 -9.09
C ILE A 48 -7.48 2.05 -9.84
N ARG A 49 -8.60 1.98 -9.12
CA ARG A 49 -9.95 2.01 -9.71
C ARG A 49 -10.29 3.33 -10.39
N ALA A 50 -9.85 4.44 -9.82
CA ALA A 50 -10.00 5.78 -10.41
C ALA A 50 -9.05 6.01 -11.58
N GLY A 51 -8.11 5.11 -11.83
CA GLY A 51 -7.14 5.23 -12.92
C GLY A 51 -6.13 6.34 -12.71
N ALA A 52 -5.83 6.69 -11.46
CA ALA A 52 -4.94 7.79 -11.11
C ALA A 52 -3.59 7.68 -11.84
N SER A 53 -3.12 8.79 -12.40
CA SER A 53 -1.81 8.85 -13.08
C SER A 53 -0.65 8.69 -12.09
N LEU A 54 -0.85 9.17 -10.85
CA LEU A 54 0.11 9.06 -9.76
C LEU A 54 -0.61 8.69 -8.46
N ILE A 55 -0.07 7.72 -7.74
CA ILE A 55 -0.52 7.32 -6.40
C ILE A 55 0.65 7.51 -5.45
N LEU A 56 0.42 8.22 -4.33
CA LEU A 56 1.38 8.43 -3.26
C LEU A 56 0.76 7.93 -1.95
N ALA A 57 1.45 7.03 -1.25
CA ALA A 57 1.00 6.55 0.06
C ALA A 57 2.17 6.53 1.04
N ALA A 58 1.91 7.02 2.27
CA ALA A 58 2.84 6.92 3.38
C ALA A 58 2.24 5.98 4.45
N PRO A 59 2.49 4.68 4.37
CA PRO A 59 1.97 3.70 5.32
C PRO A 59 2.65 3.87 6.69
N CYS A 60 1.91 3.61 7.75
CA CYS A 60 2.43 3.76 9.11
C CYS A 60 2.19 2.56 10.03
N CYS A 61 1.26 1.68 9.68
CA CYS A 61 0.87 0.50 10.47
C CYS A 61 0.70 -0.73 9.56
N HIS A 62 1.00 -1.94 10.09
CA HIS A 62 1.05 -3.17 9.31
C HIS A 62 0.54 -4.37 10.13
N GLN A 63 -0.59 -4.20 10.81
CA GLN A 63 -1.08 -5.18 11.78
C GLN A 63 -1.73 -6.39 11.11
N GLU A 64 -2.38 -6.19 9.96
CA GLU A 64 -3.03 -7.27 9.21
C GLU A 64 -2.03 -8.41 8.90
N ILE A 65 -0.89 -8.08 8.32
CA ILE A 65 0.14 -9.04 7.96
C ILE A 65 0.85 -9.57 9.19
N ARG A 66 1.16 -8.70 10.18
CA ARG A 66 1.83 -9.10 11.41
C ARG A 66 1.11 -10.24 12.14
N ALA A 67 -0.22 -10.20 12.17
CA ALA A 67 -1.03 -11.24 12.82
C ALA A 67 -0.99 -12.60 12.09
N GLN A 68 -0.60 -12.62 10.83
CA GLN A 68 -0.59 -13.82 9.99
C GLN A 68 0.83 -14.37 9.77
N LEU A 69 1.87 -13.55 9.90
CA LEU A 69 3.24 -13.92 9.61
C LEU A 69 3.63 -15.21 10.33
N THR A 70 3.97 -16.23 9.55
CA THR A 70 4.59 -17.45 10.04
C THR A 70 6.06 -17.40 9.63
N PRO A 71 6.99 -17.14 10.57
CA PRO A 71 8.40 -17.05 10.23
C PRO A 71 8.90 -18.33 9.57
N PRO A 72 9.56 -18.25 8.41
CA PRO A 72 10.25 -19.40 7.85
C PRO A 72 11.21 -20.00 8.87
N PRO A 73 11.41 -21.32 8.90
CA PRO A 73 12.23 -21.97 9.92
C PRO A 73 13.61 -21.34 10.10
N VAL A 74 14.24 -20.90 9.02
CA VAL A 74 15.56 -20.26 9.02
C VAL A 74 15.58 -18.90 9.69
N LEU A 75 14.44 -18.17 9.72
CA LEU A 75 14.32 -16.85 10.34
C LEU A 75 13.72 -16.90 11.76
N ARG A 76 13.33 -18.07 12.25
CA ARG A 76 12.63 -18.20 13.54
C ARG A 76 13.39 -17.55 14.70
N GLU A 77 14.69 -17.76 14.77
CA GLU A 77 15.51 -17.20 15.84
C GLU A 77 15.67 -15.69 15.75
N VAL A 78 15.61 -15.12 14.55
CA VAL A 78 15.65 -13.68 14.33
C VAL A 78 14.30 -13.05 14.69
N LEU A 79 13.22 -13.61 14.17
CA LEU A 79 11.87 -13.06 14.30
C LEU A 79 11.18 -13.39 15.62
N ARG A 80 11.83 -14.14 16.53
CA ARG A 80 11.35 -14.32 17.93
C ARG A 80 11.29 -13.00 18.71
N HIS A 81 12.06 -11.99 18.29
CA HIS A 81 12.05 -10.66 18.89
C HIS A 81 10.95 -9.81 18.25
N GLY A 82 9.96 -9.38 19.07
CA GLY A 82 8.77 -8.68 18.59
C GLY A 82 9.06 -7.46 17.73
N ILE A 83 10.12 -6.69 18.03
CA ILE A 83 10.51 -5.53 17.21
C ILE A 83 10.99 -5.96 15.82
N LEU A 84 11.68 -7.08 15.68
CA LEU A 84 12.15 -7.58 14.39
C LEU A 84 10.98 -8.16 13.58
N ALA A 85 10.05 -8.87 14.24
CA ALA A 85 8.84 -9.34 13.62
C ALA A 85 7.94 -8.18 13.11
N GLU A 86 7.92 -7.05 13.83
CA GLU A 86 7.23 -5.84 13.37
C GLU A 86 7.88 -5.25 12.12
N ARG A 87 9.20 -5.14 12.10
CA ARG A 87 9.94 -4.65 10.93
C ARG A 87 9.77 -5.55 9.71
N GLU A 88 9.73 -6.86 9.93
CA GLU A 88 9.45 -7.83 8.87
C GLU A 88 8.02 -7.65 8.31
N ALA A 89 7.03 -7.45 9.17
CA ALA A 89 5.67 -7.19 8.74
C ALA A 89 5.56 -5.88 7.92
N GLU A 90 6.26 -4.83 8.31
CA GLU A 90 6.35 -3.57 7.57
C GLU A 90 6.92 -3.81 6.16
N LEU A 91 8.08 -4.46 6.08
CA LEU A 91 8.77 -4.75 4.83
C LEU A 91 7.91 -5.61 3.88
N VAL A 92 7.33 -6.68 4.41
CA VAL A 92 6.51 -7.62 3.62
C VAL A 92 5.23 -6.93 3.13
N THR A 93 4.54 -6.18 3.99
CA THR A 93 3.30 -5.50 3.60
C THR A 93 3.53 -4.49 2.50
N ASP A 94 4.54 -3.63 2.64
CA ASP A 94 4.79 -2.56 1.67
C ASP A 94 5.39 -3.12 0.38
N GLY A 95 6.16 -4.20 0.46
CA GLY A 95 6.60 -4.97 -0.71
C GLY A 95 5.44 -5.58 -1.50
N ILE A 96 4.45 -6.17 -0.81
CA ILE A 96 3.23 -6.71 -1.45
C ILE A 96 2.42 -5.58 -2.09
N ARG A 97 2.24 -4.43 -1.42
CA ARG A 97 1.56 -3.26 -1.96
C ARG A 97 2.20 -2.75 -3.25
N ALA A 98 3.53 -2.62 -3.25
CA ALA A 98 4.28 -2.19 -4.43
C ALA A 98 4.12 -3.19 -5.58
N LEU A 99 4.21 -4.49 -5.30
CA LEU A 99 4.04 -5.55 -6.28
C LEU A 99 2.63 -5.58 -6.88
N LEU A 100 1.58 -5.40 -6.05
CA LEU A 100 0.19 -5.31 -6.50
C LEU A 100 -0.04 -4.09 -7.40
N LEU A 101 0.52 -2.94 -7.07
CA LEU A 101 0.50 -1.76 -7.93
C LEU A 101 1.13 -2.05 -9.29
N GLU A 102 2.25 -2.77 -9.31
CA GLU A 102 2.91 -3.16 -10.57
C GLU A 102 2.08 -4.15 -11.37
N ILE A 103 1.46 -5.15 -10.75
CA ILE A 103 0.52 -6.08 -11.40
C ILE A 103 -0.60 -5.31 -12.10
N HIS A 104 -1.09 -4.24 -11.46
CA HIS A 104 -2.21 -3.43 -11.96
C HIS A 104 -1.80 -2.23 -12.83
N GLY A 105 -0.61 -2.29 -13.44
CA GLY A 105 -0.22 -1.36 -14.50
C GLY A 105 0.49 -0.10 -14.04
N TYR A 106 1.05 -0.11 -12.86
CA TYR A 106 1.87 0.99 -12.36
C TYR A 106 3.36 0.63 -12.36
N LYS A 107 4.21 1.63 -12.29
CA LYS A 107 5.62 1.50 -11.92
C LYS A 107 5.75 2.01 -10.49
N ALA A 108 5.95 1.11 -9.54
CA ALA A 108 6.07 1.43 -8.13
C ALA A 108 7.53 1.70 -7.73
N SER A 109 7.70 2.57 -6.74
CA SER A 109 8.97 2.85 -6.06
C SER A 109 8.69 3.02 -4.59
N VAL A 110 9.54 2.45 -3.75
CA VAL A 110 9.47 2.59 -2.29
C VAL A 110 10.75 3.28 -1.84
N PHE A 111 10.63 4.37 -1.11
CA PHE A 111 11.78 5.16 -0.68
C PHE A 111 11.50 5.91 0.63
N GLU A 112 12.56 6.31 1.32
CA GLU A 112 12.46 7.20 2.48
C GLU A 112 12.32 8.65 2.01
N PHE A 113 11.28 9.35 2.47
CA PHE A 113 11.02 10.76 2.11
C PHE A 113 11.54 11.74 3.18
N ILE A 114 11.82 11.26 4.39
CA ILE A 114 12.45 11.99 5.49
C ILE A 114 13.50 11.07 6.11
N SER A 115 14.61 11.63 6.60
CA SER A 115 15.65 10.85 7.27
C SER A 115 15.09 10.08 8.47
N SER A 116 15.53 8.83 8.63
CA SER A 116 15.19 7.96 9.77
C SER A 116 15.60 8.56 11.14
N GLU A 117 16.46 9.58 11.16
CA GLU A 117 16.79 10.34 12.37
C GLU A 117 15.61 11.10 12.96
N HIS A 118 14.61 11.44 12.13
CA HIS A 118 13.42 12.20 12.56
C HIS A 118 12.22 11.28 12.89
N THR A 119 12.06 10.20 12.19
CA THR A 119 10.99 9.22 12.41
C THR A 119 11.30 7.89 11.75
N GLY A 120 10.92 6.80 12.41
CA GLY A 120 10.98 5.46 11.82
C GLY A 120 9.80 5.13 10.87
N LYS A 121 8.84 6.05 10.71
CA LYS A 121 7.70 5.92 9.80
C LYS A 121 7.84 6.92 8.66
N ASN A 122 8.82 6.67 7.82
CA ASN A 122 9.31 7.57 6.79
C ASN A 122 9.28 6.98 5.36
N LEU A 123 8.65 5.82 5.18
CA LEU A 123 8.50 5.21 3.86
C LEU A 123 7.37 5.86 3.05
N MET A 124 7.65 6.03 1.77
CA MET A 124 6.68 6.45 0.75
C MET A 124 6.62 5.40 -0.35
N ILE A 125 5.42 4.98 -0.68
CA ILE A 125 5.12 4.22 -1.89
C ILE A 125 4.64 5.23 -2.94
N ALA A 126 5.38 5.38 -4.03
CA ALA A 126 4.98 6.19 -5.18
C ALA A 126 4.78 5.29 -6.40
N ALA A 127 3.64 5.42 -7.07
CA ALA A 127 3.31 4.58 -8.21
C ALA A 127 2.80 5.44 -9.37
N HIS A 128 3.53 5.41 -10.48
CA HIS A 128 3.17 6.05 -11.74
C HIS A 128 2.46 5.08 -12.67
N LYS A 129 1.33 5.47 -13.24
CA LYS A 129 0.62 4.67 -14.22
C LYS A 129 1.50 4.46 -15.45
N ARG A 130 1.64 3.22 -15.89
CA ARG A 130 2.43 2.86 -17.08
C ARG A 130 1.71 3.37 -18.34
N THR A 131 2.48 3.86 -19.28
CA THR A 131 2.00 4.25 -20.62
C THR A 131 2.08 3.10 -21.61
N GLN A 132 2.90 2.08 -21.31
CA GLN A 132 3.07 0.92 -22.17
C GLN A 132 2.47 -0.34 -21.51
N PRO A 133 1.84 -1.22 -22.29
CA PRO A 133 1.39 -2.51 -21.81
C PRO A 133 2.55 -3.32 -21.21
N HIS A 134 2.26 -4.11 -20.20
CA HIS A 134 3.20 -5.07 -19.62
C HIS A 134 2.45 -6.37 -19.35
N ASP A 135 3.18 -7.47 -19.28
CA ASP A 135 2.64 -8.76 -18.87
C ASP A 135 2.68 -8.88 -17.34
N PRO A 136 1.53 -8.98 -16.65
CA PRO A 136 1.49 -9.11 -15.21
C PRO A 136 1.72 -10.56 -14.73
N ALA A 137 1.71 -11.56 -15.61
CA ALA A 137 1.74 -12.98 -15.22
C ALA A 137 2.98 -13.34 -14.37
N PRO A 138 4.21 -12.91 -14.73
CA PRO A 138 5.38 -13.20 -13.90
C PRO A 138 5.33 -12.55 -12.52
N LEU A 139 4.69 -11.36 -12.41
CA LEU A 139 4.54 -10.66 -11.12
C LEU A 139 3.52 -11.35 -10.23
N ARG A 140 2.44 -11.88 -10.81
CA ARG A 140 1.44 -12.68 -10.08
C ARG A 140 2.04 -13.97 -9.52
N GLU A 141 2.93 -14.61 -10.27
CA GLU A 141 3.62 -15.79 -9.76
C GLU A 141 4.49 -15.45 -8.55
N ARG A 142 5.28 -14.38 -8.65
CA ARG A 142 6.09 -13.90 -7.52
C ARG A 142 5.26 -13.51 -6.31
N LEU A 143 4.07 -12.93 -6.51
CA LEU A 143 3.14 -12.65 -5.42
C LEU A 143 2.70 -13.93 -4.71
N ARG A 144 2.31 -14.96 -5.47
CA ARG A 144 1.93 -16.26 -4.92
C ARG A 144 3.05 -16.93 -4.12
N GLU A 145 4.27 -16.91 -4.67
CA GLU A 145 5.45 -17.42 -3.99
C GLU A 145 5.71 -16.67 -2.66
N LEU A 146 5.60 -15.34 -2.67
CA LEU A 146 5.80 -14.50 -1.50
C LEU A 146 4.75 -14.77 -0.41
N LEU A 147 3.47 -14.84 -0.78
CA LEU A 147 2.38 -15.17 0.14
C LEU A 147 2.58 -16.56 0.76
N ALA A 148 2.95 -17.55 -0.06
CA ALA A 148 3.21 -18.92 0.41
C ALA A 148 4.43 -18.98 1.33
N PHE A 149 5.52 -18.28 1.01
CA PHE A 149 6.74 -18.25 1.82
C PHE A 149 6.50 -17.74 3.24
N TYR A 150 5.68 -16.72 3.40
CA TYR A 150 5.34 -16.15 4.70
C TYR A 150 4.08 -16.75 5.35
N GLY A 151 3.44 -17.73 4.69
CA GLY A 151 2.21 -18.37 5.18
C GLY A 151 1.03 -17.42 5.28
N LEU A 152 0.99 -16.39 4.42
CA LEU A 152 -0.08 -15.39 4.41
C LEU A 152 -1.31 -15.95 3.71
N ARG A 153 -2.45 -15.85 4.38
CA ARG A 153 -3.75 -16.35 3.87
C ARG A 153 -4.54 -15.27 3.18
N SER A 154 -4.28 -14.02 3.52
CA SER A 154 -5.00 -12.86 2.97
C SER A 154 -4.16 -11.60 3.12
N GLN A 155 -4.35 -10.67 2.19
CA GLN A 155 -3.88 -9.30 2.28
C GLN A 155 -4.97 -8.40 1.66
N ARG A 156 -5.30 -7.32 2.33
CA ARG A 156 -6.48 -6.50 2.02
C ARG A 156 -6.49 -6.01 0.56
N LEU A 157 -5.39 -5.45 0.07
CA LEU A 157 -5.33 -4.94 -1.30
C LEU A 157 -5.44 -6.08 -2.32
N ALA A 158 -4.77 -7.23 -2.08
CA ALA A 158 -4.89 -8.41 -2.93
C ALA A 158 -6.35 -8.88 -3.04
N GLN A 159 -7.05 -8.98 -1.89
CA GLN A 159 -8.48 -9.35 -1.88
C GLN A 159 -9.35 -8.36 -2.68
N LEU A 160 -9.12 -7.06 -2.52
CA LEU A 160 -9.88 -6.02 -3.23
C LEU A 160 -9.65 -6.06 -4.75
N LEU A 161 -8.48 -6.52 -5.17
CA LEU A 161 -8.06 -6.61 -6.58
C LEU A 161 -8.35 -7.99 -7.21
N GLY A 162 -8.78 -8.99 -6.41
CA GLY A 162 -9.07 -10.34 -6.87
C GLY A 162 -7.82 -11.16 -7.19
N GLU A 163 -6.72 -10.90 -6.50
CA GLU A 163 -5.44 -11.62 -6.62
C GLU A 163 -5.26 -12.72 -5.54
#